data_03a9c207f5aa62b045f1000bec66b197
#
_entry.id   03a9c207f5aa62b045f1000bec66b197
#
_cell.length_a   1.000
_cell.length_b   1.000
_cell.length_c   1.000
_cell.angle_alpha   90.00
_cell.angle_beta   90.00
_cell.angle_gamma   90.00
#
_symmetry.space_group_name_H-M   'P 1'
#
loop_
_entity.id
_entity.type
_entity.pdbx_description
1 polymer ?
#
loop_
_entity_poly.entity_id
_entity_poly.type
_entity_poly.pdbx_seq_one_letter_code
_entity_poly.pdbx_strand_id
1 'polypeptide(L)'
;MSRTSLTRRSLIGAAAATAFAPYVKPANAAAGPIRVISHRQPALEYYTDQMKKALPEGQVSVELMPIDKEVELASITMSSKSDAIDVAYLNDTTMQKFAASGWLEPLDDLWAKYKAEFKLDDFPKSVIDSISYNGRIYSMPILTNTEMFFYREDLFKESGTALPKTMQEYFDAAKKLHQGRVSGTVMTLKPVDGCLNESHWYLNAIGEGWFDKDWKPIFNQPAGVNAITLMKQMTAFAPRGFTSAANDESTINLQQGLAAMGLQWFTRAASMDDEKKSRFVGKINWIAPPGGGQRIANDGYAISKYSSKDKNTIFRMIATAASQKSMQKGAEFAMPPRLSVLDDPELAMRYRWYPAARASLEVGKPFPPMSDFLDVGAIVTRYILQAVTNEKEVKAALDQAAQETTELLHSRGYYK
;
A
#
# COMPACT_ATOMS: atom_id res chain seq x y z
N MET A 1 -92.98 32.39 20.45
CA MET A 1 -92.56 33.39 21.46
C MET A 1 -92.08 32.62 22.69
N SER A 2 -90.82 32.52 22.96
CA SER A 2 -90.21 32.47 24.29
C SER A 2 -88.67 32.37 24.15
N ARG A 3 -87.99 33.42 24.50
CA ARG A 3 -86.51 33.48 24.61
C ARG A 3 -86.13 32.84 25.94
N THR A 4 -85.31 31.84 25.94
CA THR A 4 -84.64 31.39 27.16
C THR A 4 -83.12 31.71 27.04
N SER A 5 -82.66 32.57 27.92
CA SER A 5 -81.32 33.02 28.11
C SER A 5 -80.42 31.90 28.68
N LEU A 6 -79.36 31.56 28.06
CA LEU A 6 -78.33 30.66 28.60
C LEU A 6 -77.31 31.52 29.35
N THR A 7 -77.21 31.31 30.64
CA THR A 7 -76.31 31.95 31.59
C THR A 7 -74.89 31.45 31.45
N ARG A 8 -73.97 32.42 31.53
CA ARG A 8 -72.51 32.24 31.64
C ARG A 8 -72.10 31.60 32.99
N ARG A 9 -72.09 30.29 33.12
CA ARG A 9 -71.44 29.62 34.26
C ARG A 9 -71.42 28.13 34.02
N SER A 10 -70.42 27.63 33.26
CA SER A 10 -69.90 26.26 33.34
C SER A 10 -68.81 26.07 32.24
N LEU A 11 -67.73 26.77 32.36
CA LEU A 11 -66.47 26.55 31.60
C LEU A 11 -65.29 26.72 32.59
N ILE A 12 -65.20 25.81 33.56
CA ILE A 12 -63.97 25.62 34.34
C ILE A 12 -63.75 24.11 34.42
N GLY A 13 -62.64 23.62 33.87
CA GLY A 13 -62.16 22.29 34.17
C GLY A 13 -61.81 21.42 32.97
N ALA A 14 -60.87 21.84 32.15
CA ALA A 14 -59.99 20.93 31.40
C ALA A 14 -58.64 21.59 31.16
N ALA A 15 -57.80 21.69 32.19
CA ALA A 15 -56.41 21.98 32.04
C ALA A 15 -55.78 20.74 31.39
N ALA A 16 -55.58 20.79 30.09
CA ALA A 16 -54.74 19.84 29.39
C ALA A 16 -53.31 20.01 29.87
N ALA A 17 -52.85 19.08 30.65
CA ALA A 17 -51.44 18.85 30.97
C ALA A 17 -50.73 18.51 29.65
N THR A 18 -50.23 19.53 28.97
CA THR A 18 -49.21 19.33 27.92
C THR A 18 -47.98 18.84 28.62
N ALA A 19 -47.80 17.50 28.58
CA ALA A 19 -46.54 16.88 28.95
C ALA A 19 -45.46 17.49 28.01
N PHE A 20 -44.59 18.30 28.60
CA PHE A 20 -43.31 18.62 27.99
C PHE A 20 -42.53 17.30 27.87
N ALA A 21 -42.69 16.57 26.78
CA ALA A 21 -41.71 15.61 26.36
C ALA A 21 -40.40 16.43 26.17
N PRO A 22 -39.30 16.04 26.84
CA PRO A 22 -38.02 16.67 26.55
C PRO A 22 -37.76 16.46 25.07
N TYR A 23 -37.63 17.54 24.32
CA TYR A 23 -37.14 17.53 22.95
C TYR A 23 -35.71 16.98 23.01
N VAL A 24 -35.58 15.65 22.88
CA VAL A 24 -34.31 15.00 22.66
C VAL A 24 -33.87 15.49 21.28
N LYS A 25 -33.01 16.50 21.24
CA LYS A 25 -32.27 16.84 20.03
C LYS A 25 -31.73 15.51 19.50
N PRO A 26 -32.02 15.11 18.26
CA PRO A 26 -31.29 13.99 17.67
C PRO A 26 -29.82 14.32 17.79
N ALA A 27 -29.06 13.43 18.43
CA ALA A 27 -27.63 13.56 18.61
C ALA A 27 -27.03 13.94 17.24
N ASN A 28 -26.43 15.12 17.17
CA ASN A 28 -25.79 15.73 16.04
C ASN A 28 -25.42 14.77 14.90
N ALA A 29 -26.25 14.69 13.87
CA ALA A 29 -25.72 14.52 12.53
C ALA A 29 -24.97 15.83 12.24
N ALA A 30 -23.66 15.84 12.38
CA ALA A 30 -22.86 16.98 11.93
C ALA A 30 -23.26 17.24 10.47
N ALA A 31 -23.74 18.47 10.18
CA ALA A 31 -24.36 18.79 8.90
C ALA A 31 -23.43 18.47 7.73
N GLY A 32 -23.92 17.71 6.74
CA GLY A 32 -23.20 17.34 5.52
C GLY A 32 -22.63 15.92 5.46
N PRO A 33 -22.18 15.46 4.29
CA PRO A 33 -21.70 14.12 4.05
C PRO A 33 -20.36 13.84 4.75
N ILE A 34 -20.03 12.55 4.93
CA ILE A 34 -18.66 12.08 5.22
C ILE A 34 -17.81 12.35 4.00
N ARG A 35 -16.72 13.10 4.14
CA ARG A 35 -15.83 13.53 3.07
C ARG A 35 -14.63 12.61 2.98
N VAL A 36 -14.56 11.88 1.86
CA VAL A 36 -13.49 10.92 1.55
C VAL A 36 -12.65 11.50 0.43
N ILE A 37 -11.35 11.59 0.63
CA ILE A 37 -10.39 11.83 -0.46
C ILE A 37 -9.64 10.56 -0.78
N SER A 38 -9.34 10.34 -2.06
CA SER A 38 -8.70 9.11 -2.50
C SER A 38 -7.92 9.28 -3.79
N HIS A 39 -6.90 8.46 -3.95
CA HIS A 39 -6.17 8.34 -5.21
C HIS A 39 -7.08 7.82 -6.33
N ARG A 40 -6.96 8.43 -7.52
CA ARG A 40 -7.74 8.02 -8.71
C ARG A 40 -7.07 6.81 -9.36
N GLN A 41 -7.62 5.63 -9.10
CA GLN A 41 -7.26 4.38 -9.77
C GLN A 41 -8.44 3.39 -9.70
N PRO A 42 -8.56 2.43 -10.62
CA PRO A 42 -9.73 1.55 -10.73
C PRO A 42 -10.12 0.85 -9.43
N ALA A 43 -9.13 0.35 -8.67
CA ALA A 43 -9.38 -0.31 -7.39
C ALA A 43 -10.04 0.63 -6.38
N LEU A 44 -9.52 1.84 -6.24
CA LEU A 44 -10.03 2.80 -5.25
C LEU A 44 -11.35 3.45 -5.70
N GLU A 45 -11.58 3.59 -7.00
CA GLU A 45 -12.90 3.95 -7.54
C GLU A 45 -13.95 2.91 -7.15
N TYR A 46 -13.62 1.63 -7.29
CA TYR A 46 -14.48 0.54 -6.85
C TYR A 46 -14.77 0.60 -5.34
N TYR A 47 -13.74 0.69 -4.49
CA TYR A 47 -13.92 0.67 -3.03
C TYR A 47 -14.63 1.93 -2.51
N THR A 48 -14.38 3.09 -3.07
CA THR A 48 -15.12 4.32 -2.71
C THR A 48 -16.58 4.25 -3.14
N ASP A 49 -16.89 3.57 -4.25
CA ASP A 49 -18.28 3.27 -4.63
C ASP A 49 -18.97 2.31 -3.63
N GLN A 50 -18.22 1.31 -3.09
CA GLN A 50 -18.76 0.48 -1.99
C GLN A 50 -19.02 1.29 -0.72
N MET A 51 -18.17 2.30 -0.39
CA MET A 51 -18.40 3.21 0.74
C MET A 51 -19.70 4.02 0.55
N LYS A 52 -19.92 4.57 -0.66
CA LYS A 52 -21.18 5.29 -0.98
C LYS A 52 -22.40 4.40 -0.81
N LYS A 53 -22.30 3.12 -1.19
CA LYS A 53 -23.38 2.14 -1.05
C LYS A 53 -23.60 1.64 0.39
N ALA A 54 -22.64 1.85 1.29
CA ALA A 54 -22.75 1.43 2.70
C ALA A 54 -23.65 2.34 3.54
N LEU A 55 -23.93 3.55 3.08
CA LEU A 55 -24.76 4.55 3.74
C LEU A 55 -25.87 5.05 2.79
N PRO A 56 -26.93 5.69 3.32
CA PRO A 56 -27.95 6.33 2.49
C PRO A 56 -27.37 7.32 1.50
N GLU A 57 -28.03 7.47 0.36
CA GLU A 57 -27.62 8.39 -0.71
C GLU A 57 -27.36 9.81 -0.18
N GLY A 58 -26.29 10.44 -0.65
CA GLY A 58 -25.87 11.77 -0.25
C GLY A 58 -25.11 11.86 1.08
N GLN A 59 -24.98 10.78 1.84
CA GLN A 59 -24.23 10.79 3.11
C GLN A 59 -22.70 10.60 2.94
N VAL A 60 -22.22 10.27 1.75
CA VAL A 60 -20.79 10.13 1.45
C VAL A 60 -20.43 10.96 0.22
N SER A 61 -19.47 11.86 0.36
CA SER A 61 -18.85 12.60 -0.73
C SER A 61 -17.44 12.08 -0.96
N VAL A 62 -17.11 11.75 -2.20
CA VAL A 62 -15.79 11.22 -2.59
C VAL A 62 -15.16 12.14 -3.61
N GLU A 63 -13.91 12.53 -3.35
CA GLU A 63 -13.09 13.26 -4.28
C GLU A 63 -11.88 12.39 -4.70
N LEU A 64 -11.73 12.15 -6.01
CA LEU A 64 -10.69 11.32 -6.59
C LEU A 64 -9.66 12.19 -7.30
N MET A 65 -8.39 12.06 -6.95
CA MET A 65 -7.31 12.89 -7.50
C MET A 65 -6.00 12.11 -7.66
N PRO A 66 -4.98 12.64 -8.34
CA PRO A 66 -3.64 12.07 -8.35
C PRO A 66 -3.08 11.93 -6.94
N ILE A 67 -2.27 10.89 -6.69
CA ILE A 67 -1.79 10.55 -5.34
C ILE A 67 -1.00 11.68 -4.68
N ASP A 68 -0.17 12.39 -5.42
CA ASP A 68 0.59 13.54 -4.94
C ASP A 68 -0.33 14.66 -4.42
N LYS A 69 -1.41 14.93 -5.14
CA LYS A 69 -2.42 15.93 -4.76
C LYS A 69 -3.26 15.49 -3.57
N GLU A 70 -3.58 14.22 -3.49
CA GLU A 70 -4.30 13.64 -2.34
C GLU A 70 -3.48 13.76 -1.07
N VAL A 71 -2.20 13.34 -1.09
CA VAL A 71 -1.29 13.44 0.05
C VAL A 71 -1.02 14.89 0.44
N GLU A 72 -0.87 15.80 -0.52
CA GLU A 72 -0.71 17.23 -0.28
C GLU A 72 -1.94 17.81 0.45
N LEU A 73 -3.15 17.55 -0.08
CA LEU A 73 -4.40 18.04 0.49
C LEU A 73 -4.64 17.47 1.89
N ALA A 74 -4.43 16.17 2.10
CA ALA A 74 -4.52 15.53 3.40
C ALA A 74 -3.55 16.14 4.40
N SER A 75 -2.29 16.36 4.00
CA SER A 75 -1.25 16.96 4.85
C SER A 75 -1.62 18.38 5.30
N ILE A 76 -2.04 19.25 4.36
CA ILE A 76 -2.43 20.62 4.66
C ILE A 76 -3.64 20.64 5.60
N THR A 77 -4.67 19.85 5.30
CA THR A 77 -5.91 19.81 6.06
C THR A 77 -5.68 19.30 7.49
N MET A 78 -4.97 18.19 7.64
CA MET A 78 -4.76 17.57 8.95
C MET A 78 -3.74 18.34 9.80
N SER A 79 -2.70 18.93 9.20
CA SER A 79 -1.73 19.76 9.93
C SER A 79 -2.36 21.05 10.48
N SER A 80 -3.33 21.62 9.75
CA SER A 80 -4.13 22.77 10.22
C SER A 80 -5.24 22.38 11.20
N LYS A 81 -5.37 21.09 11.55
CA LYS A 81 -6.41 20.53 12.43
C LYS A 81 -7.84 20.81 11.91
N SER A 82 -7.98 20.95 10.60
CA SER A 82 -9.28 21.17 9.96
C SER A 82 -10.09 19.89 9.89
N ASP A 83 -11.40 20.01 10.05
CA ASP A 83 -12.37 18.93 9.87
C ASP A 83 -12.87 18.83 8.42
N ALA A 84 -12.19 19.46 7.45
CA ALA A 84 -12.59 19.46 6.05
C ALA A 84 -12.45 18.09 5.36
N ILE A 85 -11.71 17.16 5.94
CA ILE A 85 -11.57 15.76 5.47
C ILE A 85 -11.88 14.83 6.65
N ASP A 86 -12.75 13.84 6.40
CA ASP A 86 -13.10 12.83 7.40
C ASP A 86 -12.28 11.54 7.21
N VAL A 87 -12.01 11.16 5.95
CA VAL A 87 -11.30 9.93 5.57
C VAL A 87 -10.33 10.22 4.44
N ALA A 88 -9.11 9.73 4.54
CA ALA A 88 -8.10 9.78 3.49
C ALA A 88 -7.59 8.38 3.13
N TYR A 89 -7.37 8.11 1.85
CA TYR A 89 -6.58 6.98 1.41
C TYR A 89 -5.12 7.25 1.72
N LEU A 90 -4.44 6.28 2.29
CA LEU A 90 -3.01 6.37 2.61
C LEU A 90 -2.32 5.05 2.28
N ASN A 91 -1.15 5.13 1.65
CA ASN A 91 -0.24 3.99 1.63
C ASN A 91 0.44 3.83 3.00
N ASP A 92 1.09 2.70 3.21
CA ASP A 92 1.72 2.34 4.48
C ASP A 92 2.72 3.40 4.98
N THR A 93 3.55 3.96 4.12
CA THR A 93 4.58 4.95 4.50
C THR A 93 3.97 6.32 4.86
N THR A 94 2.98 6.78 4.10
CA THR A 94 2.26 8.03 4.39
C THR A 94 1.42 7.89 5.66
N MET A 95 0.78 6.74 5.87
CA MET A 95 0.05 6.42 7.09
C MET A 95 0.96 6.51 8.32
N GLN A 96 2.16 5.93 8.27
CA GLN A 96 3.16 6.00 9.34
C GLN A 96 3.50 7.44 9.71
N LYS A 97 3.79 8.28 8.70
CA LYS A 97 4.08 9.70 8.88
C LYS A 97 2.92 10.46 9.51
N PHE A 98 1.70 10.22 9.08
CA PHE A 98 0.51 10.90 9.58
C PHE A 98 0.15 10.44 11.00
N ALA A 99 0.33 9.14 11.30
CA ALA A 99 0.16 8.60 12.64
C ALA A 99 1.20 9.18 13.61
N ALA A 100 2.47 9.27 13.21
CA ALA A 100 3.54 9.90 13.98
C ALA A 100 3.26 11.37 14.27
N SER A 101 2.66 12.09 13.32
CA SER A 101 2.24 13.49 13.48
C SER A 101 0.98 13.65 14.36
N GLY A 102 0.33 12.55 14.78
CA GLY A 102 -0.87 12.57 15.60
C GLY A 102 -2.12 13.09 14.87
N TRP A 103 -2.16 12.94 13.55
CA TRP A 103 -3.25 13.43 12.70
C TRP A 103 -4.36 12.41 12.48
N LEU A 104 -4.09 11.13 12.75
CA LEU A 104 -5.02 10.03 12.52
C LEU A 104 -5.71 9.58 13.81
N GLU A 105 -6.93 9.11 13.69
CA GLU A 105 -7.66 8.43 14.75
C GLU A 105 -7.13 7.01 14.92
N PRO A 106 -6.70 6.59 16.13
CA PRO A 106 -6.39 5.20 16.39
C PRO A 106 -7.65 4.34 16.32
N LEU A 107 -7.56 3.21 15.64
CA LEU A 107 -8.72 2.37 15.33
C LEU A 107 -8.90 1.18 16.30
N ASP A 108 -8.03 0.98 17.28
CA ASP A 108 -8.00 -0.20 18.13
C ASP A 108 -9.34 -0.50 18.80
N ASP A 109 -9.98 0.51 19.40
CA ASP A 109 -11.27 0.36 20.08
C ASP A 109 -12.40 0.03 19.10
N LEU A 110 -12.41 0.67 17.93
CA LEU A 110 -13.36 0.39 16.85
C LEU A 110 -13.10 -1.00 16.25
N TRP A 111 -11.83 -1.35 16.08
CA TRP A 111 -11.42 -2.67 15.61
C TRP A 111 -11.91 -3.78 16.54
N ALA A 112 -11.65 -3.65 17.83
CA ALA A 112 -12.13 -4.61 18.84
C ALA A 112 -13.66 -4.70 18.88
N LYS A 113 -14.35 -3.55 18.84
CA LYS A 113 -15.81 -3.46 18.87
C LYS A 113 -16.48 -4.17 17.70
N TYR A 114 -15.93 -3.99 16.49
CA TYR A 114 -16.54 -4.48 15.25
C TYR A 114 -15.87 -5.74 14.70
N LYS A 115 -14.91 -6.31 15.43
CA LYS A 115 -14.09 -7.45 15.02
C LYS A 115 -14.90 -8.63 14.51
N ALA A 116 -15.92 -9.06 15.29
CA ALA A 116 -16.76 -10.19 14.93
C ALA A 116 -17.69 -9.86 13.75
N GLU A 117 -18.28 -8.66 13.72
CA GLU A 117 -19.22 -8.23 12.67
C GLU A 117 -18.57 -8.23 11.29
N PHE A 118 -17.35 -7.69 11.19
CA PHE A 118 -16.62 -7.57 9.93
C PHE A 118 -15.54 -8.64 9.73
N LYS A 119 -15.45 -9.64 10.61
CA LYS A 119 -14.44 -10.71 10.55
C LYS A 119 -13.01 -10.15 10.39
N LEU A 120 -12.62 -9.23 11.27
CA LEU A 120 -11.34 -8.52 11.14
C LEU A 120 -10.12 -9.41 11.46
N ASP A 121 -10.31 -10.60 12.05
CA ASP A 121 -9.27 -11.65 12.17
C ASP A 121 -8.87 -12.29 10.84
N ASP A 122 -9.59 -12.02 9.78
CA ASP A 122 -9.30 -12.48 8.43
C ASP A 122 -8.15 -11.71 7.76
N PHE A 123 -7.67 -10.65 8.39
CA PHE A 123 -6.47 -9.96 7.97
C PHE A 123 -5.22 -10.60 8.59
N PRO A 124 -4.18 -10.98 7.78
CA PRO A 124 -2.94 -11.53 8.30
C PRO A 124 -2.22 -10.55 9.23
N LYS A 125 -1.45 -11.09 10.19
CA LYS A 125 -0.67 -10.26 11.13
C LYS A 125 0.27 -9.29 10.39
N SER A 126 0.90 -9.71 9.29
CA SER A 126 1.77 -8.86 8.48
C SER A 126 1.06 -7.63 7.91
N VAL A 127 -0.21 -7.78 7.52
CA VAL A 127 -1.06 -6.67 7.08
C VAL A 127 -1.35 -5.73 8.26
N ILE A 128 -1.75 -6.28 9.41
CA ILE A 128 -2.03 -5.47 10.60
C ILE A 128 -0.78 -4.72 11.07
N ASP A 129 0.37 -5.36 11.08
CA ASP A 129 1.64 -4.73 11.46
C ASP A 129 1.98 -3.54 10.54
N SER A 130 1.75 -3.67 9.24
CA SER A 130 2.05 -2.62 8.25
C SER A 130 1.15 -1.39 8.34
N ILE A 131 -0.08 -1.55 8.85
CA ILE A 131 -1.05 -0.47 9.07
C ILE A 131 -1.05 0.05 10.51
N SER A 132 -0.06 -0.37 11.30
CA SER A 132 0.11 0.02 12.70
C SER A 132 1.33 0.93 12.86
N TYR A 133 1.23 1.85 13.84
CA TYR A 133 2.32 2.69 14.27
C TYR A 133 2.37 2.68 15.81
N ASN A 134 3.56 2.43 16.39
CA ASN A 134 3.75 2.28 17.84
C ASN A 134 2.73 1.33 18.49
N GLY A 135 2.46 0.20 17.82
CA GLY A 135 1.56 -0.85 18.30
C GLY A 135 0.06 -0.53 18.22
N ARG A 136 -0.34 0.56 17.59
CA ARG A 136 -1.74 0.95 17.38
C ARG A 136 -2.11 0.94 15.90
N ILE A 137 -3.33 0.51 15.59
CA ILE A 137 -3.89 0.43 14.23
C ILE A 137 -4.40 1.81 13.81
N TYR A 138 -4.04 2.27 12.60
CA TYR A 138 -4.45 3.59 12.08
C TYR A 138 -5.18 3.56 10.74
N SER A 139 -5.22 2.42 10.06
CA SER A 139 -5.88 2.32 8.76
C SER A 139 -6.71 1.03 8.66
N MET A 140 -7.78 1.06 7.86
CA MET A 140 -8.48 -0.13 7.41
C MET A 140 -7.85 -0.58 6.09
N PRO A 141 -7.22 -1.76 6.02
CA PRO A 141 -6.55 -2.21 4.81
C PRO A 141 -7.59 -2.51 3.72
N ILE A 142 -7.34 -1.99 2.52
CA ILE A 142 -8.23 -2.13 1.36
C ILE A 142 -7.60 -2.95 0.26
N LEU A 143 -6.32 -2.74 0.03
CA LEU A 143 -5.55 -3.51 -0.94
C LEU A 143 -4.17 -3.81 -0.40
N THR A 144 -3.64 -4.93 -0.81
CA THR A 144 -2.24 -5.25 -0.64
C THR A 144 -1.56 -5.24 -1.99
N ASN A 145 -0.30 -4.84 -2.01
CA ASN A 145 0.51 -4.81 -3.21
C ASN A 145 1.82 -5.53 -2.92
N THR A 146 2.28 -6.33 -3.87
CA THR A 146 3.56 -7.05 -3.76
C THR A 146 4.27 -7.04 -5.10
N GLU A 147 5.57 -7.08 -5.05
CA GLU A 147 6.34 -7.35 -6.25
C GLU A 147 6.40 -8.86 -6.48
N MET A 148 6.36 -9.25 -7.74
CA MET A 148 6.54 -10.63 -8.21
C MET A 148 7.73 -10.70 -9.15
N PHE A 149 8.24 -11.90 -9.35
CA PHE A 149 9.27 -12.15 -10.34
C PHE A 149 8.63 -12.59 -11.65
N PHE A 150 8.75 -11.74 -12.67
CA PHE A 150 8.27 -11.96 -14.03
C PHE A 150 9.35 -12.63 -14.86
N TYR A 151 9.01 -13.60 -15.70
CA TYR A 151 9.96 -14.27 -16.55
C TYR A 151 9.36 -14.75 -17.86
N ARG A 152 10.19 -14.80 -18.90
CA ARG A 152 9.88 -15.34 -20.22
C ARG A 152 10.03 -16.87 -20.20
N GLU A 153 8.92 -17.58 -20.01
CA GLU A 153 8.89 -19.04 -19.89
C GLU A 153 9.51 -19.73 -21.10
N ASP A 154 9.28 -19.22 -22.31
CA ASP A 154 9.85 -19.73 -23.55
C ASP A 154 11.39 -19.70 -23.53
N LEU A 155 12.01 -18.59 -23.10
CA LEU A 155 13.47 -18.48 -23.02
C LEU A 155 14.07 -19.42 -21.99
N PHE A 156 13.40 -19.61 -20.86
CA PHE A 156 13.84 -20.55 -19.83
C PHE A 156 13.79 -21.99 -20.34
N LYS A 157 12.71 -22.38 -21.05
CA LYS A 157 12.56 -23.69 -21.65
C LYS A 157 13.58 -23.94 -22.76
N GLU A 158 13.75 -23.01 -23.69
CA GLU A 158 14.68 -23.13 -24.82
C GLU A 158 16.14 -23.24 -24.37
N SER A 159 16.53 -22.50 -23.34
CA SER A 159 17.89 -22.51 -22.80
C SER A 159 18.16 -23.63 -21.78
N GLY A 160 17.12 -24.40 -21.38
CA GLY A 160 17.22 -25.36 -20.28
C GLY A 160 17.64 -24.73 -18.95
N THR A 161 17.23 -23.46 -18.71
CA THR A 161 17.54 -22.74 -17.47
C THR A 161 16.46 -23.07 -16.43
N ALA A 162 16.87 -23.45 -15.21
CA ALA A 162 15.93 -23.64 -14.11
C ALA A 162 15.43 -22.28 -13.60
N LEU A 163 14.21 -22.26 -13.05
CA LEU A 163 13.67 -21.07 -12.39
C LEU A 163 14.46 -20.77 -11.12
N PRO A 164 14.93 -19.53 -10.93
CA PRO A 164 15.76 -19.17 -9.79
C PRO A 164 14.98 -19.17 -8.48
N LYS A 165 15.57 -19.72 -7.42
CA LYS A 165 15.04 -19.71 -6.05
C LYS A 165 15.87 -18.81 -5.13
N THR A 166 17.13 -18.57 -5.50
CA THR A 166 18.08 -17.74 -4.76
C THR A 166 18.58 -16.59 -5.62
N MET A 167 19.15 -15.56 -4.99
CA MET A 167 19.72 -14.43 -5.71
C MET A 167 20.94 -14.82 -6.55
N GLN A 168 21.69 -15.86 -6.16
CA GLN A 168 22.79 -16.39 -6.97
C GLN A 168 22.26 -17.10 -8.24
N GLU A 169 21.23 -17.93 -8.10
CA GLU A 169 20.59 -18.57 -9.26
C GLU A 169 19.97 -17.52 -10.21
N TYR A 170 19.42 -16.43 -9.66
CA TYR A 170 18.92 -15.30 -10.44
C TYR A 170 20.06 -14.63 -11.23
N PHE A 171 21.21 -14.39 -10.61
CA PHE A 171 22.39 -13.85 -11.29
C PHE A 171 22.86 -14.77 -12.43
N ASP A 172 22.95 -16.07 -12.17
CA ASP A 172 23.39 -17.05 -13.17
C ASP A 172 22.40 -17.15 -14.34
N ALA A 173 21.10 -17.12 -14.06
CA ALA A 173 20.06 -17.07 -15.08
C ALA A 173 20.14 -15.77 -15.91
N ALA A 174 20.32 -14.60 -15.26
CA ALA A 174 20.46 -13.33 -15.94
C ALA A 174 21.65 -13.33 -16.91
N LYS A 175 22.80 -13.82 -16.44
CA LYS A 175 24.01 -13.96 -17.25
C LYS A 175 23.78 -14.89 -18.46
N LYS A 176 23.14 -16.04 -18.26
CA LYS A 176 22.88 -17.03 -19.31
C LYS A 176 21.90 -16.54 -20.35
N LEU A 177 20.85 -15.82 -19.93
CA LEU A 177 19.77 -15.33 -20.80
C LEU A 177 20.06 -13.96 -21.44
N HIS A 178 21.14 -13.29 -21.02
CA HIS A 178 21.56 -12.02 -21.63
C HIS A 178 22.20 -12.29 -23.00
N GLN A 179 21.40 -12.25 -24.07
CA GLN A 179 21.85 -12.63 -25.42
C GLN A 179 21.26 -11.72 -26.50
N GLY A 180 22.10 -11.24 -27.40
CA GLY A 180 21.69 -10.44 -28.54
C GLY A 180 21.00 -9.14 -28.13
N ARG A 181 19.71 -9.01 -28.44
CA ARG A 181 18.87 -7.86 -28.07
C ARG A 181 18.13 -8.05 -26.75
N VAL A 182 18.18 -9.24 -26.18
CA VAL A 182 17.49 -9.58 -24.94
C VAL A 182 18.42 -9.34 -23.76
N SER A 183 18.05 -8.43 -22.89
CA SER A 183 18.70 -8.25 -21.60
C SER A 183 18.34 -9.39 -20.67
N GLY A 184 19.28 -9.82 -19.82
CA GLY A 184 19.05 -10.94 -18.90
C GLY A 184 17.96 -10.61 -17.88
N THR A 185 17.88 -9.35 -17.46
CA THR A 185 16.88 -8.88 -16.49
C THR A 185 16.46 -7.44 -16.80
N VAL A 186 15.33 -6.99 -16.25
CA VAL A 186 15.04 -5.57 -16.05
C VAL A 186 15.55 -5.14 -14.68
N MET A 187 15.90 -3.87 -14.54
CA MET A 187 16.18 -3.23 -13.24
C MET A 187 15.48 -1.88 -13.20
N THR A 188 14.85 -1.56 -12.10
CA THR A 188 14.07 -0.35 -11.89
C THR A 188 14.82 0.56 -10.93
N LEU A 189 15.77 1.36 -11.43
CA LEU A 189 16.68 2.15 -10.59
C LEU A 189 16.47 3.66 -10.68
N LYS A 190 15.31 4.11 -11.17
CA LYS A 190 14.97 5.53 -11.09
C LYS A 190 14.94 5.98 -9.62
N PRO A 191 15.62 7.09 -9.25
CA PRO A 191 15.48 7.68 -7.93
C PRO A 191 14.03 8.16 -7.70
N VAL A 192 13.44 8.08 -6.56
CA VAL A 192 13.81 7.42 -5.30
C VAL A 192 13.11 6.07 -5.25
N ASP A 193 11.87 6.00 -5.72
CA ASP A 193 10.95 4.86 -5.59
C ASP A 193 11.50 3.57 -6.21
N GLY A 194 11.89 3.61 -7.48
CA GLY A 194 12.37 2.42 -8.18
C GLY A 194 13.64 1.84 -7.52
N CYS A 195 14.64 2.69 -7.31
CA CYS A 195 15.90 2.28 -6.68
C CYS A 195 15.68 1.80 -5.23
N LEU A 196 14.74 2.40 -4.50
CA LEU A 196 14.43 2.03 -3.13
C LEU A 196 13.80 0.63 -3.05
N ASN A 197 12.83 0.33 -3.92
CA ASN A 197 12.19 -0.99 -3.96
C ASN A 197 13.18 -2.08 -4.39
N GLU A 198 13.96 -1.84 -5.45
CA GLU A 198 14.99 -2.76 -5.91
C GLU A 198 16.04 -3.03 -4.82
N SER A 199 16.54 -1.98 -4.16
CA SER A 199 17.51 -2.10 -3.06
C SER A 199 16.91 -2.83 -1.86
N HIS A 200 15.64 -2.60 -1.56
CA HIS A 200 14.92 -3.29 -0.49
C HIS A 200 14.91 -4.80 -0.71
N TRP A 201 14.65 -5.25 -1.94
CA TRP A 201 14.71 -6.66 -2.27
C TRP A 201 16.09 -7.25 -2.01
N TYR A 202 17.15 -6.66 -2.59
CA TYR A 202 18.52 -7.18 -2.41
C TYR A 202 18.96 -7.22 -0.95
N LEU A 203 18.70 -6.14 -0.19
CA LEU A 203 19.06 -6.04 1.22
C LEU A 203 18.31 -7.04 2.10
N ASN A 204 17.09 -7.41 1.76
CA ASN A 204 16.32 -8.39 2.53
C ASN A 204 16.49 -9.84 2.05
N ALA A 205 16.85 -10.05 0.78
CA ALA A 205 17.03 -11.40 0.23
C ALA A 205 18.36 -12.04 0.64
N ILE A 206 19.43 -11.27 0.71
CA ILE A 206 20.80 -11.76 1.05
C ILE A 206 21.54 -10.88 2.05
N GLY A 207 21.05 -9.67 2.33
CA GLY A 207 21.50 -8.83 3.42
C GLY A 207 20.75 -9.17 4.70
N GLU A 208 20.97 -8.36 5.72
CA GLU A 208 20.27 -8.46 6.99
C GLU A 208 19.17 -7.39 7.14
N GLY A 209 18.84 -6.69 6.05
CA GLY A 209 17.87 -5.59 6.00
C GLY A 209 18.50 -4.21 6.15
N TRP A 210 17.71 -3.26 6.63
CA TRP A 210 18.08 -1.85 6.68
C TRP A 210 18.69 -1.43 8.01
N PHE A 211 18.11 -1.88 9.12
CA PHE A 211 18.43 -1.43 10.49
C PHE A 211 18.42 -2.60 11.45
N ASP A 212 19.17 -2.45 12.53
CA ASP A 212 19.03 -3.29 13.71
C ASP A 212 17.81 -2.87 14.55
N LYS A 213 17.60 -3.55 15.69
CA LYS A 213 16.48 -3.27 16.62
C LYS A 213 16.53 -1.87 17.26
N ASP A 214 17.70 -1.23 17.25
CA ASP A 214 17.94 0.10 17.82
C ASP A 214 17.98 1.19 16.73
N TRP A 215 17.45 0.89 15.53
CA TRP A 215 17.42 1.76 14.35
C TRP A 215 18.79 2.16 13.80
N LYS A 216 19.86 1.45 14.17
CA LYS A 216 21.19 1.70 13.60
C LYS A 216 21.26 1.07 12.21
N PRO A 217 21.78 1.78 11.20
CA PRO A 217 22.00 1.24 9.88
C PRO A 217 22.87 -0.02 9.90
N ILE A 218 22.42 -1.10 9.24
CA ILE A 218 23.20 -2.33 9.05
C ILE A 218 23.46 -2.64 7.57
N PHE A 219 22.88 -1.90 6.66
CA PHE A 219 23.05 -2.09 5.22
C PHE A 219 24.49 -1.86 4.73
N ASN A 220 25.35 -1.23 5.52
CA ASN A 220 26.78 -1.07 5.26
C ASN A 220 27.65 -2.18 5.88
N GLN A 221 27.04 -3.14 6.60
CA GLN A 221 27.76 -4.31 7.13
C GLN A 221 28.04 -5.33 5.99
N PRO A 222 28.89 -6.35 6.21
CA PRO A 222 29.33 -7.27 5.15
C PRO A 222 28.19 -7.86 4.32
N ALA A 223 27.07 -8.25 4.93
CA ALA A 223 25.92 -8.81 4.24
C ALA A 223 25.25 -7.78 3.31
N GLY A 224 25.04 -6.54 3.77
CA GLY A 224 24.49 -5.46 2.96
C GLY A 224 25.42 -5.03 1.82
N VAL A 225 26.74 -5.00 2.08
CA VAL A 225 27.76 -4.74 1.04
C VAL A 225 27.71 -5.82 -0.04
N ASN A 226 27.57 -7.09 0.33
CA ASN A 226 27.42 -8.20 -0.62
C ASN A 226 26.14 -8.04 -1.44
N ALA A 227 25.03 -7.67 -0.81
CA ALA A 227 23.74 -7.45 -1.49
C ALA A 227 23.87 -6.36 -2.57
N ILE A 228 24.41 -5.21 -2.26
CA ILE A 228 24.57 -4.10 -3.22
C ILE A 228 25.67 -4.38 -4.26
N THR A 229 26.70 -5.18 -3.89
CA THR A 229 27.69 -5.64 -4.87
C THR A 229 27.04 -6.56 -5.92
N LEU A 230 26.17 -7.49 -5.51
CA LEU A 230 25.42 -8.31 -6.46
C LEU A 230 24.48 -7.46 -7.32
N MET A 231 23.78 -6.49 -6.72
CA MET A 231 22.93 -5.54 -7.44
C MET A 231 23.73 -4.77 -8.51
N LYS A 232 24.94 -4.30 -8.17
CA LYS A 232 25.88 -3.68 -9.10
C LYS A 232 26.24 -4.62 -10.26
N GLN A 233 26.58 -5.87 -9.96
CA GLN A 233 26.93 -6.87 -10.98
C GLN A 233 25.76 -7.16 -11.93
N MET A 234 24.52 -7.16 -11.41
CA MET A 234 23.31 -7.37 -12.22
C MET A 234 23.08 -6.28 -13.27
N THR A 235 23.57 -5.05 -13.05
CA THR A 235 23.43 -3.97 -14.04
C THR A 235 24.05 -4.30 -15.39
N ALA A 236 25.05 -5.18 -15.44
CA ALA A 236 25.66 -5.65 -16.68
C ALA A 236 24.69 -6.42 -17.59
N PHE A 237 23.60 -6.95 -17.03
CA PHE A 237 22.59 -7.74 -17.74
C PHE A 237 21.26 -6.98 -17.90
N ALA A 238 21.20 -5.73 -17.45
CA ALA A 238 20.02 -4.86 -17.59
C ALA A 238 20.01 -4.07 -18.91
N PRO A 239 18.86 -3.61 -19.38
CA PRO A 239 18.79 -2.68 -20.51
C PRO A 239 19.57 -1.39 -20.21
N ARG A 240 20.12 -0.78 -21.25
CA ARG A 240 20.74 0.56 -21.11
C ARG A 240 19.71 1.56 -20.57
N GLY A 241 20.16 2.47 -19.71
CA GLY A 241 19.27 3.48 -19.10
C GLY A 241 18.53 2.98 -17.85
N PHE A 242 18.94 1.88 -17.26
CA PHE A 242 18.35 1.32 -16.03
C PHE A 242 18.27 2.33 -14.87
N THR A 243 19.18 3.33 -14.81
CA THR A 243 19.19 4.39 -13.79
C THR A 243 18.05 5.40 -13.94
N SER A 244 17.43 5.46 -15.10
CA SER A 244 16.24 6.28 -15.38
C SER A 244 14.96 5.45 -15.56
N ALA A 245 15.08 4.11 -15.53
CA ALA A 245 13.95 3.22 -15.69
C ALA A 245 13.09 3.20 -14.41
N ALA A 246 11.82 3.52 -14.57
CA ALA A 246 10.76 3.33 -13.60
C ALA A 246 9.99 2.03 -13.92
N ASN A 247 8.91 1.77 -13.18
CA ASN A 247 8.09 0.58 -13.36
C ASN A 247 7.51 0.45 -14.78
N ASP A 248 7.18 1.56 -15.43
CA ASP A 248 6.58 1.54 -16.77
C ASP A 248 7.60 1.11 -17.84
N GLU A 249 8.82 1.64 -17.81
CA GLU A 249 9.89 1.27 -18.72
C GLU A 249 10.28 -0.22 -18.56
N SER A 250 10.39 -0.69 -17.33
CA SER A 250 10.67 -2.10 -17.04
C SER A 250 9.53 -3.02 -17.51
N THR A 251 8.28 -2.59 -17.32
CA THR A 251 7.10 -3.29 -17.84
C THR A 251 7.14 -3.40 -19.37
N ILE A 252 7.41 -2.29 -20.06
CA ILE A 252 7.50 -2.26 -21.52
C ILE A 252 8.62 -3.18 -22.02
N ASN A 253 9.78 -3.20 -21.37
CA ASN A 253 10.88 -4.07 -21.74
C ASN A 253 10.48 -5.55 -21.69
N LEU A 254 9.73 -5.97 -20.67
CA LEU A 254 9.18 -7.34 -20.59
C LEU A 254 8.14 -7.60 -21.69
N GLN A 255 7.17 -6.69 -21.88
CA GLN A 255 6.11 -6.81 -22.87
C GLN A 255 6.63 -6.87 -24.31
N GLN A 256 7.70 -6.15 -24.61
CA GLN A 256 8.32 -6.11 -25.93
C GLN A 256 9.40 -7.18 -26.13
N GLY A 257 9.68 -8.03 -25.09
CA GLY A 257 10.67 -9.09 -25.14
C GLY A 257 12.11 -8.59 -25.18
N LEU A 258 12.35 -7.38 -24.68
CA LEU A 258 13.68 -6.77 -24.57
C LEU A 258 14.43 -7.23 -23.32
N ALA A 259 13.74 -7.94 -22.41
CA ALA A 259 14.33 -8.55 -21.21
C ALA A 259 13.72 -9.93 -20.96
N ALA A 260 14.51 -10.81 -20.36
CA ALA A 260 14.11 -12.18 -20.08
C ALA A 260 13.31 -12.32 -18.77
N MET A 261 13.58 -11.49 -17.78
CA MET A 261 12.96 -11.56 -16.46
C MET A 261 13.18 -10.27 -15.65
N GLY A 262 12.63 -10.24 -14.44
CA GLY A 262 12.89 -9.21 -13.42
C GLY A 262 11.76 -8.99 -12.46
N LEU A 263 12.00 -8.12 -11.48
CA LEU A 263 11.04 -7.76 -10.45
C LEU A 263 10.05 -6.72 -10.97
N GLN A 264 8.76 -6.93 -10.72
CA GLN A 264 7.69 -5.97 -11.04
C GLN A 264 6.51 -6.13 -10.09
N TRP A 265 5.76 -5.05 -9.92
CA TRP A 265 4.52 -5.06 -9.16
C TRP A 265 3.47 -5.97 -9.79
N PHE A 266 2.73 -6.73 -8.96
CA PHE A 266 1.66 -7.61 -9.44
C PHE A 266 0.62 -6.88 -10.31
N THR A 267 0.37 -5.61 -10.04
CA THR A 267 -0.55 -4.76 -10.81
C THR A 267 -0.20 -4.66 -12.30
N ARG A 268 1.02 -5.05 -12.69
CA ARG A 268 1.47 -5.11 -14.08
C ARG A 268 1.18 -6.46 -14.75
N ALA A 269 0.85 -7.50 -13.97
CA ALA A 269 0.72 -8.86 -14.47
C ALA A 269 -0.34 -9.02 -15.55
N ALA A 270 -1.55 -8.48 -15.34
CA ALA A 270 -2.63 -8.54 -16.33
C ALA A 270 -2.24 -7.92 -17.69
N SER A 271 -1.38 -6.90 -17.68
CA SER A 271 -0.93 -6.23 -18.90
C SER A 271 0.04 -7.06 -19.75
N MET A 272 0.59 -8.14 -19.21
CA MET A 272 1.44 -9.08 -19.95
C MET A 272 0.63 -9.98 -20.89
N ASP A 273 -0.65 -10.16 -20.60
CA ASP A 273 -1.59 -10.93 -21.42
C ASP A 273 -2.53 -10.04 -22.26
N ASP A 274 -2.29 -8.73 -22.31
CA ASP A 274 -3.01 -7.79 -23.15
C ASP A 274 -2.35 -7.71 -24.55
N GLU A 275 -3.02 -8.25 -25.57
CA GLU A 275 -2.54 -8.28 -26.98
C GLU A 275 -2.22 -6.89 -27.56
N LYS A 276 -2.83 -5.84 -27.00
CA LYS A 276 -2.56 -4.46 -27.43
C LYS A 276 -1.26 -3.90 -26.86
N LYS A 277 -0.72 -4.52 -25.79
CA LYS A 277 0.46 -4.04 -25.06
C LYS A 277 1.64 -4.99 -25.17
N SER A 278 1.40 -6.30 -25.11
CA SER A 278 2.44 -7.32 -25.06
C SER A 278 2.55 -8.10 -26.37
N ARG A 279 3.77 -8.28 -26.86
CA ARG A 279 4.09 -9.18 -27.97
C ARG A 279 4.23 -10.63 -27.55
N PHE A 280 4.24 -10.90 -26.25
CA PHE A 280 4.54 -12.21 -25.66
C PHE A 280 3.40 -12.69 -24.76
N VAL A 281 2.17 -12.46 -25.21
CA VAL A 281 0.96 -12.95 -24.54
C VAL A 281 1.07 -14.47 -24.32
N GLY A 282 0.79 -14.92 -23.09
CA GLY A 282 0.87 -16.30 -22.69
C GLY A 282 2.29 -16.87 -22.52
N LYS A 283 3.36 -16.09 -22.79
CA LYS A 283 4.76 -16.50 -22.66
C LYS A 283 5.46 -15.90 -21.45
N ILE A 284 4.87 -14.92 -20.82
CA ILE A 284 5.35 -14.34 -19.56
C ILE A 284 4.60 -15.01 -18.42
N ASN A 285 5.35 -15.54 -17.46
CA ASN A 285 4.84 -16.15 -16.25
C ASN A 285 5.46 -15.51 -15.01
N TRP A 286 4.99 -15.91 -13.84
CA TRP A 286 5.31 -15.31 -12.57
C TRP A 286 5.63 -16.35 -11.51
N ILE A 287 6.54 -16.01 -10.62
CA ILE A 287 6.85 -16.75 -9.39
C ILE A 287 7.07 -15.76 -8.24
N ALA A 288 7.16 -16.28 -7.01
CA ALA A 288 7.68 -15.51 -5.91
C ALA A 288 9.13 -15.09 -6.19
N PRO A 289 9.57 -13.88 -5.82
CA PRO A 289 10.92 -13.41 -6.08
C PRO A 289 12.00 -14.30 -5.45
N PRO A 290 13.10 -14.58 -6.17
CA PRO A 290 14.23 -15.33 -5.64
C PRO A 290 14.75 -14.76 -4.32
N GLY A 291 14.93 -15.62 -3.31
CA GLY A 291 15.35 -15.22 -1.98
C GLY A 291 14.28 -14.56 -1.13
N GLY A 292 13.14 -14.20 -1.68
CA GLY A 292 12.11 -13.42 -0.97
C GLY A 292 12.57 -12.02 -0.59
N GLY A 293 11.91 -11.38 0.38
CA GLY A 293 12.31 -10.09 0.92
C GLY A 293 11.94 -8.87 0.07
N GLN A 294 11.31 -9.06 -1.09
CA GLN A 294 10.81 -7.98 -1.93
C GLN A 294 9.72 -7.18 -1.20
N ARG A 295 9.44 -5.97 -1.70
CA ARG A 295 8.46 -5.10 -1.07
C ARG A 295 7.05 -5.67 -1.11
N ILE A 296 6.39 -5.59 0.03
CA ILE A 296 4.93 -5.61 0.17
C ILE A 296 4.48 -4.25 0.72
N ALA A 297 3.34 -3.77 0.24
CA ALA A 297 2.72 -2.55 0.72
C ALA A 297 1.24 -2.82 1.00
N ASN A 298 0.72 -2.25 2.07
CA ASN A 298 -0.69 -2.35 2.41
C ASN A 298 -1.27 -0.93 2.48
N ASP A 299 -2.19 -0.69 1.60
CA ASP A 299 -2.84 0.60 1.47
C ASP A 299 -4.25 0.52 2.04
N GLY A 300 -4.72 1.63 2.59
CA GLY A 300 -6.02 1.64 3.21
C GLY A 300 -6.60 3.02 3.44
N TYR A 301 -7.70 3.05 4.16
CA TYR A 301 -8.37 4.28 4.52
C TYR A 301 -8.20 4.56 6.02
N ALA A 302 -7.67 5.73 6.31
CA ALA A 302 -7.48 6.25 7.66
C ALA A 302 -8.53 7.31 7.98
N ILE A 303 -8.91 7.40 9.24
CA ILE A 303 -9.86 8.39 9.75
C ILE A 303 -9.09 9.58 10.29
N SER A 304 -9.45 10.79 9.86
CA SER A 304 -8.89 12.03 10.43
C SER A 304 -9.27 12.15 11.91
N LYS A 305 -8.28 12.43 12.76
CA LYS A 305 -8.53 12.72 14.18
C LYS A 305 -9.45 13.94 14.38
N TYR A 306 -9.41 14.85 13.43
CA TYR A 306 -10.15 16.12 13.48
C TYR A 306 -11.56 16.05 12.89
N SER A 307 -11.95 14.90 12.30
CA SER A 307 -13.31 14.72 11.81
C SER A 307 -14.35 14.92 12.93
N SER A 308 -15.34 15.75 12.67
CA SER A 308 -16.48 15.99 13.58
C SER A 308 -17.60 14.96 13.45
N LYS A 309 -17.47 13.98 12.53
CA LYS A 309 -18.46 12.93 12.28
C LYS A 309 -18.33 11.79 13.29
N ASP A 310 -19.41 11.00 13.44
CA ASP A 310 -19.38 9.79 14.28
C ASP A 310 -18.39 8.76 13.73
N LYS A 311 -17.36 8.46 14.51
CA LYS A 311 -16.28 7.53 14.15
C LYS A 311 -16.79 6.09 13.95
N ASN A 312 -17.85 5.70 14.64
CA ASN A 312 -18.45 4.38 14.44
C ASN A 312 -19.08 4.27 13.06
N THR A 313 -19.80 5.29 12.62
CA THR A 313 -20.40 5.34 11.28
C THR A 313 -19.31 5.32 10.19
N ILE A 314 -18.24 6.12 10.34
CA ILE A 314 -17.11 6.13 9.40
C ILE A 314 -16.44 4.75 9.34
N PHE A 315 -16.12 4.17 10.51
CA PHE A 315 -15.45 2.87 10.56
C PHE A 315 -16.29 1.78 9.90
N ARG A 316 -17.59 1.69 10.19
CA ARG A 316 -18.48 0.71 9.58
C ARG A 316 -18.60 0.89 8.07
N MET A 317 -18.64 2.12 7.58
CA MET A 317 -18.64 2.44 6.16
C MET A 317 -17.39 1.86 5.48
N ILE A 318 -16.21 2.13 6.02
CA ILE A 318 -14.94 1.65 5.47
C ILE A 318 -14.86 0.12 5.61
N ALA A 319 -15.24 -0.44 6.77
CA ALA A 319 -15.23 -1.88 6.99
C ALA A 319 -16.20 -2.65 6.07
N THR A 320 -17.32 -2.03 5.69
CA THR A 320 -18.25 -2.58 4.68
C THR A 320 -17.58 -2.64 3.31
N ALA A 321 -16.89 -1.58 2.90
CA ALA A 321 -16.10 -1.58 1.66
C ALA A 321 -14.95 -2.60 1.72
N ALA A 322 -14.36 -2.82 2.91
CA ALA A 322 -13.31 -3.80 3.18
C ALA A 322 -13.84 -5.22 3.50
N SER A 323 -15.14 -5.49 3.31
CA SER A 323 -15.72 -6.81 3.61
C SER A 323 -15.22 -7.88 2.64
N GLN A 324 -15.24 -9.15 3.07
CA GLN A 324 -14.89 -10.31 2.23
C GLN A 324 -15.60 -10.26 0.87
N LYS A 325 -16.93 -10.07 0.87
CA LYS A 325 -17.73 -9.99 -0.35
C LYS A 325 -17.31 -8.85 -1.28
N SER A 326 -16.98 -7.69 -0.73
CA SER A 326 -16.49 -6.56 -1.51
C SER A 326 -15.11 -6.87 -2.09
N MET A 327 -14.21 -7.43 -1.31
CA MET A 327 -12.85 -7.78 -1.75
C MET A 327 -12.83 -8.90 -2.78
N GLN A 328 -13.70 -9.90 -2.69
CA GLN A 328 -13.86 -10.92 -3.74
C GLN A 328 -14.20 -10.30 -5.10
N LYS A 329 -15.12 -9.33 -5.11
CA LYS A 329 -15.46 -8.59 -6.33
C LYS A 329 -14.37 -7.62 -6.77
N GLY A 330 -13.68 -7.00 -5.81
CA GLY A 330 -12.59 -6.06 -6.04
C GLY A 330 -11.28 -6.73 -6.47
N ALA A 331 -11.17 -8.06 -6.37
CA ALA A 331 -9.98 -8.81 -6.76
C ALA A 331 -9.59 -8.68 -8.24
N GLU A 332 -10.53 -8.22 -9.07
CA GLU A 332 -10.26 -7.85 -10.47
C GLU A 332 -9.31 -6.64 -10.57
N PHE A 333 -9.39 -5.72 -9.62
CA PHE A 333 -8.67 -4.45 -9.65
C PHE A 333 -7.45 -4.42 -8.74
N ALA A 334 -7.47 -5.18 -7.64
CA ALA A 334 -6.42 -5.18 -6.63
C ALA A 334 -6.37 -6.50 -5.88
N MET A 335 -5.18 -6.84 -5.38
CA MET A 335 -5.03 -7.99 -4.50
C MET A 335 -5.64 -7.67 -3.14
N PRO A 336 -6.58 -8.51 -2.66
CA PRO A 336 -7.22 -8.30 -1.37
C PRO A 336 -6.29 -8.68 -0.22
N PRO A 337 -6.28 -7.95 0.89
CA PRO A 337 -5.49 -8.28 2.07
C PRO A 337 -6.14 -9.32 3.01
N ARG A 338 -7.26 -9.93 2.63
CA ARG A 338 -7.97 -10.94 3.45
C ARG A 338 -7.58 -12.35 3.11
N LEU A 339 -7.26 -13.18 4.11
CA LEU A 339 -6.89 -14.59 3.92
C LEU A 339 -7.98 -15.38 3.20
N SER A 340 -9.25 -15.23 3.62
CA SER A 340 -10.38 -15.94 3.01
C SER A 340 -10.60 -15.61 1.53
N VAL A 341 -10.08 -14.48 1.06
CA VAL A 341 -10.14 -14.09 -0.35
C VAL A 341 -8.84 -14.46 -1.07
N LEU A 342 -7.70 -14.33 -0.40
CA LEU A 342 -6.40 -14.76 -0.94
C LEU A 342 -6.36 -16.27 -1.23
N ASP A 343 -7.06 -17.07 -0.43
CA ASP A 343 -7.11 -18.53 -0.57
C ASP A 343 -8.31 -19.00 -1.43
N ASP A 344 -9.03 -18.08 -2.10
CA ASP A 344 -10.16 -18.41 -2.96
C ASP A 344 -9.68 -19.11 -4.25
N PRO A 345 -10.02 -20.41 -4.46
CA PRO A 345 -9.58 -21.16 -5.63
C PRO A 345 -10.16 -20.63 -6.96
N GLU A 346 -11.31 -19.95 -6.94
CA GLU A 346 -11.88 -19.35 -8.14
C GLU A 346 -11.02 -18.19 -8.66
N LEU A 347 -10.42 -17.41 -7.76
CA LEU A 347 -9.51 -16.33 -8.14
C LEU A 347 -8.21 -16.88 -8.73
N ALA A 348 -7.69 -17.98 -8.18
CA ALA A 348 -6.51 -18.66 -8.71
C ALA A 348 -6.74 -19.24 -10.11
N MET A 349 -7.96 -19.73 -10.39
CA MET A 349 -8.34 -20.20 -11.74
C MET A 349 -8.57 -19.05 -12.72
N ARG A 350 -9.13 -17.95 -12.23
CA ARG A 350 -9.50 -16.79 -13.06
C ARG A 350 -8.29 -15.96 -13.48
N TYR A 351 -7.30 -15.82 -12.59
CA TYR A 351 -6.12 -14.98 -12.81
C TYR A 351 -4.84 -15.79 -12.76
N ARG A 352 -4.19 -16.01 -13.89
CA ARG A 352 -2.95 -16.81 -14.02
C ARG A 352 -1.83 -16.39 -13.07
N TRP A 353 -1.74 -15.10 -12.76
CA TRP A 353 -0.72 -14.52 -11.89
C TRP A 353 -1.02 -14.69 -10.41
N TYR A 354 -2.27 -15.01 -10.05
CA TYR A 354 -2.73 -15.00 -8.67
C TYR A 354 -1.96 -15.92 -7.72
N PRO A 355 -1.63 -17.18 -8.11
CA PRO A 355 -0.83 -18.07 -7.27
C PRO A 355 0.57 -17.52 -6.97
N ALA A 356 1.20 -16.86 -7.95
CA ALA A 356 2.52 -16.25 -7.76
C ALA A 356 2.46 -15.03 -6.85
N ALA A 357 1.43 -14.19 -6.99
CA ALA A 357 1.21 -13.06 -6.12
C ALA A 357 0.94 -13.51 -4.67
N ARG A 358 0.11 -14.55 -4.48
CA ARG A 358 -0.15 -15.15 -3.17
C ARG A 358 1.15 -15.66 -2.53
N ALA A 359 1.97 -16.40 -3.28
CA ALA A 359 3.27 -16.89 -2.81
C ALA A 359 4.26 -15.73 -2.50
N SER A 360 4.21 -14.65 -3.28
CA SER A 360 5.05 -13.47 -3.06
C SER A 360 4.73 -12.76 -1.75
N LEU A 361 3.44 -12.72 -1.35
CA LEU A 361 3.04 -12.13 -0.06
C LEU A 361 3.60 -12.89 1.14
N GLU A 362 3.84 -14.20 1.02
CA GLU A 362 4.39 -15.01 2.11
C GLU A 362 5.85 -14.70 2.41
N VAL A 363 6.61 -14.31 1.37
CA VAL A 363 8.05 -14.10 1.48
C VAL A 363 8.48 -12.65 1.42
N GLY A 364 7.54 -11.73 1.13
CA GLY A 364 7.80 -10.30 1.05
C GLY A 364 7.96 -9.63 2.41
N LYS A 365 8.56 -8.45 2.41
CA LYS A 365 8.73 -7.62 3.62
C LYS A 365 8.23 -6.20 3.38
N PRO A 366 7.54 -5.60 4.35
CA PRO A 366 7.24 -4.17 4.31
C PRO A 366 8.51 -3.34 4.48
N PHE A 367 8.45 -2.07 4.14
CA PHE A 367 9.48 -1.13 4.56
C PHE A 367 9.58 -1.05 6.09
N PRO A 368 10.75 -0.68 6.64
CA PRO A 368 10.88 -0.44 8.06
C PRO A 368 9.78 0.50 8.58
N PRO A 369 9.11 0.16 9.69
CA PRO A 369 7.98 0.93 10.21
C PRO A 369 8.44 2.20 10.94
N MET A 370 9.03 3.14 10.20
CA MET A 370 9.50 4.42 10.69
C MET A 370 8.97 5.58 9.84
N SER A 371 8.59 6.68 10.48
CA SER A 371 7.99 7.86 9.82
C SER A 371 8.92 8.55 8.83
N ASP A 372 10.24 8.43 9.03
CA ASP A 372 11.26 9.10 8.24
C ASP A 372 11.91 8.16 7.18
N PHE A 373 11.31 6.97 6.93
CA PHE A 373 11.92 5.99 6.03
C PHE A 373 12.10 6.50 4.59
N LEU A 374 11.21 7.35 4.09
CA LEU A 374 11.36 7.94 2.76
C LEU A 374 12.54 8.92 2.69
N ASP A 375 12.80 9.67 3.76
CA ASP A 375 13.95 10.57 3.84
C ASP A 375 15.25 9.75 3.90
N VAL A 376 15.28 8.66 4.68
CA VAL A 376 16.37 7.68 4.67
C VAL A 376 16.54 7.07 3.27
N GLY A 377 15.45 6.66 2.63
CA GLY A 377 15.47 6.10 1.29
C GLY A 377 16.10 7.04 0.26
N ALA A 378 15.81 8.33 0.34
CA ALA A 378 16.40 9.34 -0.53
C ALA A 378 17.92 9.45 -0.34
N ILE A 379 18.40 9.38 0.91
CA ILE A 379 19.84 9.35 1.21
C ILE A 379 20.47 8.07 0.63
N VAL A 380 19.96 6.92 1.02
CA VAL A 380 20.59 5.63 0.70
C VAL A 380 20.60 5.35 -0.79
N THR A 381 19.48 5.60 -1.49
CA THR A 381 19.40 5.36 -2.94
C THR A 381 20.34 6.26 -3.74
N ARG A 382 20.60 7.48 -3.31
CA ARG A 382 21.60 8.36 -3.92
C ARG A 382 22.99 7.72 -3.91
N TYR A 383 23.41 7.15 -2.77
CA TYR A 383 24.71 6.49 -2.66
C TYR A 383 24.75 5.14 -3.37
N ILE A 384 23.66 4.37 -3.34
CA ILE A 384 23.57 3.11 -4.10
C ILE A 384 23.72 3.40 -5.61
N LEU A 385 23.07 4.45 -6.12
CA LEU A 385 23.23 4.84 -7.54
C LEU A 385 24.68 5.17 -7.87
N GLN A 386 25.39 5.92 -7.04
CA GLN A 386 26.83 6.16 -7.23
C GLN A 386 27.65 4.87 -7.24
N ALA A 387 27.27 3.88 -6.42
CA ALA A 387 27.95 2.59 -6.37
C ALA A 387 27.71 1.75 -7.63
N VAL A 388 26.46 1.65 -8.09
CA VAL A 388 26.09 0.84 -9.25
C VAL A 388 26.51 1.47 -10.59
N THR A 389 26.72 2.78 -10.64
CA THR A 389 27.26 3.51 -11.80
C THR A 389 28.78 3.58 -11.82
N ASN A 390 29.48 2.97 -10.87
CA ASN A 390 30.92 3.01 -10.69
C ASN A 390 31.52 4.40 -10.34
N GLU A 391 30.70 5.32 -9.85
CA GLU A 391 31.19 6.62 -9.35
C GLU A 391 31.87 6.47 -7.99
N LYS A 392 31.51 5.42 -7.23
CA LYS A 392 32.03 5.14 -5.90
C LYS A 392 32.12 3.64 -5.62
N GLU A 393 33.08 3.22 -4.81
CA GLU A 393 33.13 1.84 -4.32
C GLU A 393 31.94 1.55 -3.41
N VAL A 394 31.38 0.31 -3.51
CA VAL A 394 30.15 -0.07 -2.81
C VAL A 394 30.24 0.17 -1.31
N LYS A 395 31.31 -0.32 -0.67
CA LYS A 395 31.51 -0.17 0.78
C LYS A 395 31.60 1.30 1.19
N ALA A 396 32.38 2.10 0.46
CA ALA A 396 32.52 3.53 0.75
C ALA A 396 31.20 4.30 0.55
N ALA A 397 30.42 3.95 -0.47
CA ALA A 397 29.10 4.54 -0.70
C ALA A 397 28.13 4.22 0.44
N LEU A 398 28.07 2.95 0.86
CA LEU A 398 27.19 2.53 1.94
C LEU A 398 27.62 3.07 3.32
N ASP A 399 28.92 3.25 3.57
CA ASP A 399 29.38 3.88 4.81
C ASP A 399 28.96 5.35 4.90
N GLN A 400 29.06 6.10 3.80
CA GLN A 400 28.60 7.48 3.76
C GLN A 400 27.06 7.56 3.89
N ALA A 401 26.34 6.64 3.25
CA ALA A 401 24.89 6.54 3.40
C ALA A 401 24.51 6.25 4.87
N ALA A 402 25.21 5.34 5.53
CA ALA A 402 24.98 4.98 6.93
C ALA A 402 25.28 6.14 7.88
N GLN A 403 26.37 6.87 7.64
CA GLN A 403 26.71 8.07 8.41
C GLN A 403 25.60 9.13 8.30
N GLU A 404 25.23 9.52 7.09
CA GLU A 404 24.21 10.55 6.84
C GLU A 404 22.82 10.13 7.36
N THR A 405 22.47 8.83 7.22
CA THR A 405 21.27 8.26 7.81
C THR A 405 21.29 8.37 9.33
N THR A 406 22.42 8.06 9.97
CA THR A 406 22.58 8.15 11.43
C THR A 406 22.43 9.61 11.91
N GLU A 407 23.02 10.57 11.21
CA GLU A 407 22.89 12.01 11.51
C GLU A 407 21.42 12.47 11.38
N LEU A 408 20.72 12.05 10.32
CA LEU A 408 19.30 12.32 10.15
C LEU A 408 18.47 11.76 11.31
N LEU A 409 18.64 10.47 11.61
CA LEU A 409 17.85 9.80 12.65
C LEU A 409 18.15 10.34 14.05
N HIS A 410 19.40 10.74 14.32
CA HIS A 410 19.77 11.45 15.55
C HIS A 410 19.02 12.79 15.65
N SER A 411 18.99 13.59 14.57
CA SER A 411 18.28 14.86 14.53
C SER A 411 16.75 14.72 14.71
N ARG A 412 16.21 13.54 14.38
CA ARG A 412 14.78 13.18 14.51
C ARG A 412 14.46 12.50 15.86
N GLY A 413 15.45 12.30 16.73
CA GLY A 413 15.26 11.77 18.09
C GLY A 413 15.14 10.24 18.18
N TYR A 414 15.56 9.49 17.16
CA TYR A 414 15.60 8.02 17.19
C TYR A 414 16.67 7.49 18.15
N TYR A 415 17.71 8.26 18.38
CA TYR A 415 18.78 7.93 19.34
C TYR A 415 18.70 8.86 20.54
N LYS A 416 18.87 8.30 21.74
CA LYS A 416 18.99 9.04 23.00
C LYS A 416 20.43 9.49 23.22
#